data_59f97a3068749536ce0419da33a2faff
#
_entry.id   59f97a3068749536ce0419da33a2faff
#
_cell.length_a   1.000
_cell.length_b   1.000
_cell.length_c   1.000
_cell.angle_alpha   90.00
_cell.angle_beta   90.00
_cell.angle_gamma   90.00
#
_symmetry.space_group_name_H-M   'P 1'
#
loop_
_entity.id
_entity.type
_entity.pdbx_description
1 polymer ?
#
loop_
_entity_poly.entity_id
_entity_poly.type
_entity_poly.pdbx_seq_one_letter_code
_entity_poly.pdbx_strand_id
1 'polypeptide(L)'
;AYLSRMYQESARTGNVQTAVCPSHYMGLIELYRTTGEKQYLDLAQLAIFLRDSVSEGSDDNQDRIPLKEHQKIVGHAVRANYLYAGVADLYAETGDPELLSLLLRVWRNLMDTKLYITGGCGALYNGASPYGNFFDHQLVHQAYGYEYQLPNITAYNETCASVGHVLWAYRMFQLDPKAEYFDAIERAMLNVNLAAVSLDGHKFFYENMLRRPKKLEYELI
;
A
#
# COMPACT_ATOMS: atom_id res chain seq x y z
N ALA A 1 -8.13 -23.70 1.64
CA ALA A 1 -8.86 -24.44 0.57
C ALA A 1 -9.47 -23.51 -0.49
N TYR A 2 -10.28 -22.49 -0.15
CA TYR A 2 -10.96 -21.63 -1.13
C TYR A 2 -9.96 -20.80 -1.97
N LEU A 3 -9.11 -19.99 -1.33
CA LEU A 3 -8.11 -19.15 -2.01
C LEU A 3 -7.16 -19.98 -2.86
N SER A 4 -6.72 -21.14 -2.36
CA SER A 4 -5.84 -22.05 -3.12
C SER A 4 -6.47 -22.48 -4.44
N ARG A 5 -7.74 -22.91 -4.42
CA ARG A 5 -8.46 -23.30 -5.65
C ARG A 5 -8.61 -22.12 -6.61
N MET A 6 -8.96 -20.95 -6.09
CA MET A 6 -9.16 -19.73 -6.89
C MET A 6 -7.89 -19.30 -7.62
N TYR A 7 -6.76 -19.21 -6.90
CA TYR A 7 -5.50 -18.81 -7.52
C TYR A 7 -4.92 -19.86 -8.45
N GLN A 8 -5.04 -21.15 -8.12
CA GLN A 8 -4.61 -22.23 -9.01
C GLN A 8 -5.45 -22.26 -10.30
N GLU A 9 -6.75 -22.04 -10.22
CA GLU A 9 -7.61 -21.95 -11.39
C GLU A 9 -7.27 -20.73 -12.25
N SER A 10 -7.04 -19.57 -11.63
CA SER A 10 -6.58 -18.37 -12.33
C SER A 10 -5.26 -18.61 -13.08
N ALA A 11 -4.29 -19.26 -12.44
CA ALA A 11 -3.01 -19.62 -13.06
C ALA A 11 -3.19 -20.59 -14.23
N ARG A 12 -4.11 -21.56 -14.09
CA ARG A 12 -4.37 -22.58 -15.12
C ARG A 12 -5.09 -22.00 -16.34
N THR A 13 -6.01 -21.07 -16.14
CA THR A 13 -6.86 -20.53 -17.22
C THR A 13 -6.32 -19.27 -17.86
N GLY A 14 -5.39 -18.58 -17.19
CA GLY A 14 -4.93 -17.26 -17.58
C GLY A 14 -5.96 -16.13 -17.33
N ASN A 15 -7.12 -16.46 -16.75
CA ASN A 15 -8.10 -15.45 -16.34
C ASN A 15 -7.77 -14.97 -14.93
N VAL A 16 -6.89 -13.98 -14.85
CA VAL A 16 -6.36 -13.48 -13.58
C VAL A 16 -7.05 -12.19 -13.19
N GLN A 17 -7.51 -12.15 -11.94
CA GLN A 17 -8.00 -10.95 -11.28
C GLN A 17 -7.29 -10.80 -9.93
N THR A 18 -6.86 -9.59 -9.62
CA THR A 18 -6.28 -9.28 -8.31
C THR A 18 -7.37 -9.08 -7.27
N ALA A 19 -7.05 -9.41 -6.02
CA ALA A 19 -7.90 -9.02 -4.91
C ALA A 19 -7.88 -7.49 -4.74
N VAL A 20 -9.05 -6.91 -4.46
CA VAL A 20 -9.20 -5.47 -4.20
C VAL A 20 -8.31 -5.02 -3.03
N CYS A 21 -8.18 -5.84 -1.97
CA CYS A 21 -7.26 -5.57 -0.87
C CYS A 21 -6.27 -6.73 -0.72
N PRO A 22 -4.95 -6.48 -0.86
CA PRO A 22 -3.91 -7.51 -0.81
C PRO A 22 -3.49 -7.91 0.61
N SER A 23 -4.24 -7.58 1.65
CA SER A 23 -3.91 -7.88 3.05
C SER A 23 -3.74 -9.38 3.36
N HIS A 24 -4.40 -10.24 2.58
CA HIS A 24 -4.29 -11.68 2.74
C HIS A 24 -2.89 -12.24 2.42
N TYR A 25 -2.04 -11.51 1.70
CA TYR A 25 -0.65 -11.93 1.47
C TYR A 25 0.11 -12.04 2.80
N MET A 26 0.01 -11.01 3.64
CA MET A 26 0.56 -11.04 5.00
C MET A 26 -0.01 -12.21 5.82
N GLY A 27 -1.34 -12.40 5.76
CA GLY A 27 -2.01 -13.47 6.49
C GLY A 27 -1.56 -14.87 6.08
N LEU A 28 -1.31 -15.11 4.79
CA LEU A 28 -0.80 -16.40 4.29
C LEU A 28 0.63 -16.67 4.78
N ILE A 29 1.47 -15.65 4.78
CA ILE A 29 2.86 -15.81 5.26
C ILE A 29 2.89 -16.01 6.78
N GLU A 30 2.03 -15.33 7.53
CA GLU A 30 1.89 -15.59 8.98
C GLU A 30 1.35 -17.01 9.28
N LEU A 31 0.45 -17.54 8.45
CA LEU A 31 0.04 -18.94 8.55
C LEU A 31 1.21 -19.89 8.30
N TYR A 32 2.04 -19.60 7.31
CA TYR A 32 3.28 -20.38 7.09
C TYR A 32 4.20 -20.33 8.31
N ARG A 33 4.49 -19.14 8.83
CA ARG A 33 5.35 -18.97 10.02
C ARG A 33 4.82 -19.71 11.25
N THR A 34 3.49 -19.70 11.42
CA THR A 34 2.83 -20.34 12.57
C THR A 34 2.78 -21.86 12.46
N THR A 35 2.50 -22.38 11.25
CA THR A 35 2.22 -23.82 11.05
C THR A 35 3.41 -24.61 10.52
N GLY A 36 4.37 -23.95 9.87
CA GLY A 36 5.46 -24.57 9.11
C GLY A 36 5.00 -25.19 7.78
N GLU A 37 3.72 -25.06 7.41
CA GLU A 37 3.18 -25.68 6.21
C GLU A 37 3.49 -24.84 4.95
N LYS A 38 4.41 -25.35 4.15
CA LYS A 38 4.91 -24.68 2.93
C LYS A 38 3.82 -24.26 1.96
N GLN A 39 2.68 -24.96 1.93
CA GLN A 39 1.54 -24.63 1.06
C GLN A 39 1.06 -23.19 1.22
N TYR A 40 1.17 -22.58 2.39
CA TYR A 40 0.76 -21.20 2.63
C TYR A 40 1.75 -20.19 2.03
N LEU A 41 3.05 -20.45 2.12
CA LEU A 41 4.07 -19.63 1.47
C LEU A 41 3.96 -19.73 -0.06
N ASP A 42 3.82 -20.96 -0.59
CA ASP A 42 3.66 -21.19 -2.03
C ASP A 42 2.40 -20.47 -2.56
N LEU A 43 1.31 -20.46 -1.78
CA LEU A 43 0.09 -19.76 -2.14
C LEU A 43 0.25 -18.24 -2.09
N ALA A 44 0.96 -17.70 -1.11
CA ALA A 44 1.27 -16.27 -1.03
C ALA A 44 2.09 -15.82 -2.23
N GLN A 45 3.13 -16.58 -2.56
CA GLN A 45 4.00 -16.34 -3.71
C GLN A 45 3.20 -16.38 -5.02
N LEU A 46 2.37 -17.40 -5.22
CA LEU A 46 1.49 -17.52 -6.38
C LEU A 46 0.56 -16.30 -6.49
N ALA A 47 -0.12 -15.93 -5.40
CA ALA A 47 -1.07 -14.83 -5.37
C ALA A 47 -0.42 -13.47 -5.66
N ILE A 48 0.80 -13.25 -5.18
CA ILE A 48 1.58 -12.02 -5.43
C ILE A 48 2.00 -11.95 -6.90
N PHE A 49 2.58 -13.01 -7.47
CA PHE A 49 3.09 -12.96 -8.84
C PHE A 49 2.02 -13.14 -9.93
N LEU A 50 0.86 -13.69 -9.61
CA LEU A 50 -0.27 -13.69 -10.54
C LEU A 50 -0.74 -12.26 -10.90
N ARG A 51 -0.43 -11.25 -10.07
CA ARG A 51 -0.70 -9.83 -10.39
C ARG A 51 -0.08 -9.42 -11.72
N ASP A 52 1.08 -9.96 -12.05
CA ASP A 52 1.82 -9.65 -13.28
C ASP A 52 1.14 -10.22 -14.54
N SER A 53 0.14 -11.07 -14.38
CA SER A 53 -0.62 -11.71 -15.45
C SER A 53 -2.02 -11.10 -15.67
N VAL A 54 -2.35 -10.00 -15.00
CA VAL A 54 -3.62 -9.30 -15.22
C VAL A 54 -3.61 -8.62 -16.58
N SER A 55 -4.60 -8.91 -17.42
CA SER A 55 -4.65 -8.40 -18.81
C SER A 55 -5.04 -6.93 -18.90
N GLU A 56 -5.86 -6.45 -17.97
CA GLU A 56 -6.34 -5.07 -17.91
C GLU A 56 -6.03 -4.47 -16.53
N GLY A 57 -4.77 -4.50 -16.16
CA GLY A 57 -4.30 -3.98 -14.87
C GLY A 57 -4.42 -2.46 -14.78
N SER A 58 -4.50 -1.95 -13.56
CA SER A 58 -4.62 -0.53 -13.26
C SER A 58 -3.55 -0.06 -12.27
N ASP A 59 -3.20 1.22 -12.34
CA ASP A 59 -2.38 1.83 -11.31
C ASP A 59 -3.11 1.88 -9.96
N ASP A 60 -4.45 1.98 -9.98
CA ASP A 60 -5.27 1.97 -8.76
C ASP A 60 -5.08 0.70 -7.93
N ASN A 61 -4.89 -0.44 -8.60
CA ASN A 61 -4.62 -1.75 -7.98
C ASN A 61 -3.14 -2.16 -8.00
N GLN A 62 -2.23 -1.33 -8.49
CA GLN A 62 -0.80 -1.61 -8.65
C GLN A 62 -0.51 -2.88 -9.48
N ASP A 63 -1.32 -3.18 -10.50
CA ASP A 63 -1.21 -4.38 -11.34
C ASP A 63 -1.13 -4.11 -12.84
N ARG A 64 -0.97 -2.83 -13.26
CA ARG A 64 -0.73 -2.46 -14.65
C ARG A 64 0.70 -2.75 -15.11
N ILE A 65 1.65 -2.66 -14.21
CA ILE A 65 3.07 -2.90 -14.45
C ILE A 65 3.48 -4.11 -13.62
N PRO A 66 4.32 -5.02 -14.14
CA PRO A 66 4.86 -6.13 -13.37
C PRO A 66 5.48 -5.67 -12.04
N LEU A 67 5.24 -6.42 -10.98
CA LEU A 67 5.61 -6.03 -9.61
C LEU A 67 7.09 -5.62 -9.49
N LYS A 68 8.00 -6.41 -10.06
CA LYS A 68 9.45 -6.14 -9.98
C LYS A 68 9.90 -4.90 -10.75
N GLU A 69 9.06 -4.38 -11.65
CA GLU A 69 9.33 -3.18 -12.45
C GLU A 69 8.83 -1.88 -11.78
N HIS A 70 8.11 -1.96 -10.65
CA HIS A 70 7.62 -0.77 -9.95
C HIS A 70 8.77 0.16 -9.56
N GLN A 71 8.69 1.42 -10.01
CA GLN A 71 9.67 2.47 -9.70
C GLN A 71 9.17 3.43 -8.62
N LYS A 72 7.85 3.58 -8.51
CA LYS A 72 7.17 4.55 -7.65
C LYS A 72 6.00 3.89 -6.94
N ILE A 73 5.64 4.42 -5.78
CA ILE A 73 4.37 4.06 -5.15
C ILE A 73 3.24 4.83 -5.83
N VAL A 74 2.20 4.12 -6.26
CA VAL A 74 1.06 4.68 -6.99
C VAL A 74 -0.25 4.01 -6.58
N GLY A 75 -1.34 4.57 -7.05
CA GLY A 75 -2.68 4.02 -6.88
C GLY A 75 -3.20 4.11 -5.45
N HIS A 76 -4.19 3.31 -5.15
CA HIS A 76 -4.88 3.34 -3.87
C HIS A 76 -3.92 3.10 -2.71
N ALA A 77 -3.82 4.07 -1.80
CA ALA A 77 -2.73 4.10 -0.82
C ALA A 77 -2.76 2.93 0.18
N VAL A 78 -3.94 2.52 0.64
CA VAL A 78 -4.09 1.36 1.53
C VAL A 78 -3.62 0.08 0.84
N ARG A 79 -4.09 -0.14 -0.40
CA ARG A 79 -3.74 -1.33 -1.19
C ARG A 79 -2.24 -1.40 -1.47
N ALA A 80 -1.63 -0.26 -1.84
CA ALA A 80 -0.20 -0.19 -2.08
C ALA A 80 0.61 -0.54 -0.83
N ASN A 81 0.28 0.06 0.32
CA ASN A 81 0.98 -0.22 1.56
C ASN A 81 0.85 -1.69 1.99
N TYR A 82 -0.33 -2.29 1.84
CA TYR A 82 -0.54 -3.71 2.15
C TYR A 82 0.17 -4.63 1.17
N LEU A 83 0.22 -4.27 -0.12
CA LEU A 83 0.98 -5.01 -1.12
C LEU A 83 2.46 -5.08 -0.73
N TYR A 84 3.09 -3.92 -0.50
CA TYR A 84 4.53 -3.90 -0.18
C TYR A 84 4.83 -4.46 1.21
N ALA A 85 3.89 -4.39 2.16
CA ALA A 85 4.02 -5.12 3.42
C ALA A 85 4.04 -6.65 3.19
N GLY A 86 3.13 -7.16 2.35
CA GLY A 86 3.12 -8.59 1.97
C GLY A 86 4.36 -9.01 1.16
N VAL A 87 4.87 -8.13 0.29
CA VAL A 87 6.12 -8.37 -0.47
C VAL A 87 7.32 -8.39 0.48
N ALA A 88 7.35 -7.54 1.51
CA ALA A 88 8.40 -7.55 2.53
C ALA A 88 8.40 -8.86 3.34
N ASP A 89 7.21 -9.36 3.70
CA ASP A 89 7.07 -10.67 4.31
C ASP A 89 7.56 -11.79 3.38
N LEU A 90 7.20 -11.75 2.10
CA LEU A 90 7.67 -12.74 1.12
C LEU A 90 9.19 -12.71 0.95
N TYR A 91 9.78 -11.51 0.90
CA TYR A 91 11.23 -11.37 0.85
C TYR A 91 11.90 -11.99 2.09
N ALA A 92 11.35 -11.76 3.28
CA ALA A 92 11.87 -12.32 4.52
C ALA A 92 11.98 -13.86 4.50
N GLU A 93 11.04 -14.53 3.82
CA GLU A 93 11.00 -15.99 3.73
C GLU A 93 11.79 -16.56 2.53
N THR A 94 11.97 -15.77 1.47
CA THR A 94 12.58 -16.27 0.22
C THR A 94 13.99 -15.77 -0.04
N GLY A 95 14.33 -14.58 0.47
CA GLY A 95 15.60 -13.91 0.21
C GLY A 95 15.77 -13.43 -1.23
N ASP A 96 14.68 -13.31 -2.03
CA ASP A 96 14.76 -12.87 -3.43
C ASP A 96 15.29 -11.42 -3.54
N PRO A 97 16.51 -11.19 -4.06
CA PRO A 97 17.12 -9.86 -4.07
C PRO A 97 16.39 -8.85 -4.95
N GLU A 98 15.59 -9.31 -5.92
CA GLU A 98 14.80 -8.40 -6.76
C GLU A 98 13.64 -7.81 -5.95
N LEU A 99 13.05 -8.58 -5.01
CA LEU A 99 12.02 -8.06 -4.11
C LEU A 99 12.60 -7.02 -3.14
N LEU A 100 13.80 -7.24 -2.61
CA LEU A 100 14.48 -6.23 -1.77
C LEU A 100 14.75 -4.95 -2.57
N SER A 101 15.28 -5.07 -3.77
CA SER A 101 15.55 -3.93 -4.65
C SER A 101 14.30 -3.12 -4.95
N LEU A 102 13.18 -3.80 -5.24
CA LEU A 102 11.86 -3.19 -5.39
C LEU A 102 11.44 -2.44 -4.12
N LEU A 103 11.46 -3.10 -2.97
CA LEU A 103 11.02 -2.54 -1.69
C LEU A 103 11.78 -1.27 -1.34
N LEU A 104 13.12 -1.28 -1.46
CA LEU A 104 13.97 -0.12 -1.17
C LEU A 104 13.68 1.04 -2.12
N ARG A 105 13.46 0.76 -3.40
CA ARG A 105 13.20 1.78 -4.41
C ARG A 105 11.85 2.46 -4.18
N VAL A 106 10.80 1.68 -3.95
CA VAL A 106 9.45 2.21 -3.72
C VAL A 106 9.34 2.88 -2.35
N TRP A 107 10.00 2.34 -1.32
CA TRP A 107 10.11 2.98 -0.02
C TRP A 107 10.72 4.38 -0.12
N ARG A 108 11.85 4.51 -0.83
CA ARG A 108 12.50 5.79 -1.04
C ARG A 108 11.57 6.80 -1.73
N ASN A 109 10.87 6.39 -2.78
CA ASN A 109 9.91 7.26 -3.45
C ASN A 109 8.79 7.74 -2.51
N LEU A 110 8.26 6.86 -1.64
CA LEU A 110 7.27 7.24 -0.63
C LEU A 110 7.84 8.28 0.34
N MET A 111 8.95 7.95 0.98
CA MET A 111 9.53 8.76 2.06
C MET A 111 9.98 10.14 1.60
N ASP A 112 10.61 10.20 0.43
CA ASP A 112 11.21 11.44 -0.07
C ASP A 112 10.18 12.38 -0.69
N THR A 113 9.04 11.86 -1.22
CA THR A 113 8.21 12.68 -2.11
C THR A 113 6.70 12.61 -1.87
N LYS A 114 6.20 11.64 -1.09
CA LYS A 114 4.73 11.38 -0.99
C LYS A 114 4.21 11.26 0.43
N LEU A 115 5.05 11.54 1.42
CA LEU A 115 4.67 11.54 2.82
C LEU A 115 4.42 12.96 3.32
N TYR A 116 3.30 13.18 4.00
CA TYR A 116 3.04 14.44 4.68
C TYR A 116 3.88 14.57 5.95
N ILE A 117 4.08 15.79 6.41
CA ILE A 117 4.84 16.10 7.65
C ILE A 117 4.28 15.35 8.87
N THR A 118 2.97 15.06 8.87
CA THR A 118 2.28 14.31 9.93
C THR A 118 2.52 12.80 9.86
N GLY A 119 3.19 12.31 8.83
CA GLY A 119 3.31 10.87 8.54
C GLY A 119 2.10 10.29 7.80
N GLY A 120 1.13 11.12 7.43
CA GLY A 120 0.01 10.71 6.58
C GLY A 120 0.45 10.52 5.13
N CYS A 121 -0.28 9.71 4.38
CA CYS A 121 -0.02 9.41 2.98
C CYS A 121 -1.32 9.19 2.19
N GLY A 122 -1.22 9.18 0.85
CA GLY A 122 -2.41 9.09 0.00
C GLY A 122 -3.13 10.44 -0.12
N ALA A 123 -2.57 11.34 -0.91
CA ALA A 123 -2.99 12.73 -1.01
C ALA A 123 -4.33 12.94 -1.73
N LEU A 124 -4.70 12.00 -2.63
CA LEU A 124 -5.81 12.18 -3.56
C LEU A 124 -7.03 11.38 -3.13
N TYR A 125 -8.19 12.02 -3.11
CA TYR A 125 -9.47 11.30 -3.10
C TYR A 125 -9.73 10.68 -4.48
N ASN A 126 -9.66 11.50 -5.54
CA ASN A 126 -9.66 11.07 -6.94
C ASN A 126 -8.56 11.81 -7.69
N GLY A 127 -7.97 11.20 -8.70
CA GLY A 127 -6.94 11.83 -9.49
C GLY A 127 -6.42 11.00 -10.63
N ALA A 128 -5.30 11.44 -11.20
CA ALA A 128 -4.56 10.76 -12.23
C ALA A 128 -3.28 10.15 -11.65
N SER A 129 -2.93 8.95 -12.11
CA SER A 129 -1.71 8.29 -11.72
C SER A 129 -0.47 9.01 -12.26
N PRO A 130 0.65 9.04 -11.48
CA PRO A 130 1.94 9.54 -11.94
C PRO A 130 2.53 8.84 -13.17
N TYR A 131 2.05 7.66 -13.51
CA TYR A 131 2.49 6.91 -14.70
C TYR A 131 1.68 7.23 -15.97
N GLY A 132 0.56 7.93 -15.85
CA GLY A 132 -0.22 8.36 -17.00
C GLY A 132 0.55 9.38 -17.85
N ASN A 133 0.34 9.34 -19.16
CA ASN A 133 0.73 10.41 -20.06
C ASN A 133 -0.47 11.34 -20.30
N PHE A 134 -0.26 12.44 -21.03
CA PHE A 134 -1.33 13.42 -21.30
C PHE A 134 -2.55 12.82 -22.01
N PHE A 135 -2.39 11.77 -22.79
CA PHE A 135 -3.45 11.15 -23.59
C PHE A 135 -4.05 9.90 -22.94
N ASP A 136 -3.31 9.28 -22.02
CA ASP A 136 -3.67 8.00 -21.40
C ASP A 136 -3.47 8.08 -19.88
N HIS A 137 -4.37 8.81 -19.22
CA HIS A 137 -4.36 8.95 -17.77
C HIS A 137 -5.06 7.76 -17.10
N GLN A 138 -4.35 7.02 -16.32
CA GLN A 138 -4.94 6.07 -15.37
C GLN A 138 -5.62 6.84 -14.24
N LEU A 139 -6.92 6.64 -14.06
CA LEU A 139 -7.66 7.19 -12.92
C LEU A 139 -7.35 6.37 -11.66
N VAL A 140 -7.19 7.07 -10.56
CA VAL A 140 -6.90 6.46 -9.25
C VAL A 140 -7.78 7.09 -8.17
N HIS A 141 -8.10 6.30 -7.13
CA HIS A 141 -8.97 6.69 -6.02
C HIS A 141 -8.24 6.50 -4.70
N GLN A 142 -8.44 7.42 -3.73
CA GLN A 142 -7.86 7.33 -2.39
C GLN A 142 -6.36 7.04 -2.44
N ALA A 143 -5.65 7.78 -3.30
CA ALA A 143 -4.41 7.34 -3.91
C ALA A 143 -3.23 8.28 -3.65
N TYR A 144 -2.06 7.75 -3.94
CA TYR A 144 -0.84 8.54 -4.08
C TYR A 144 -0.91 9.41 -5.33
N GLY A 145 -0.52 10.68 -5.20
CA GLY A 145 -0.38 11.62 -6.31
C GLY A 145 1.00 11.59 -6.96
N TYR A 146 1.31 12.64 -7.73
CA TYR A 146 2.66 12.90 -8.23
C TYR A 146 3.64 13.19 -7.09
N GLU A 147 4.93 13.16 -7.38
CA GLU A 147 5.96 13.58 -6.43
C GLU A 147 5.66 15.01 -5.96
N TYR A 148 5.70 15.21 -4.63
CA TYR A 148 5.41 16.48 -3.96
C TYR A 148 3.98 17.02 -4.16
N GLN A 149 3.06 16.22 -4.70
CA GLN A 149 1.64 16.56 -4.74
C GLN A 149 1.02 16.29 -3.36
N LEU A 150 1.22 17.25 -2.45
CA LEU A 150 0.80 17.18 -1.05
C LEU A 150 -0.07 18.39 -0.67
N PRO A 151 -1.27 18.53 -1.26
CA PRO A 151 -2.17 19.65 -0.96
C PRO A 151 -2.64 19.59 0.50
N ASN A 152 -2.79 20.76 1.15
CA ASN A 152 -3.21 20.81 2.55
C ASN A 152 -4.73 20.74 2.75
N ILE A 153 -5.50 21.39 1.86
CA ILE A 153 -6.96 21.51 1.98
C ILE A 153 -7.66 20.23 1.49
N THR A 154 -7.17 19.69 0.38
CA THR A 154 -7.73 18.52 -0.30
C THR A 154 -6.94 17.25 0.01
N ALA A 155 -6.11 17.28 1.05
CA ALA A 155 -5.41 16.09 1.53
C ALA A 155 -6.42 15.03 1.96
N TYR A 156 -6.45 13.90 1.27
CA TYR A 156 -7.30 12.79 1.66
C TYR A 156 -6.75 12.11 2.91
N ASN A 157 -5.50 11.69 2.87
CA ASN A 157 -4.78 11.15 4.04
C ASN A 157 -5.62 10.18 4.87
N GLU A 158 -6.09 9.13 4.25
CA GLU A 158 -6.92 8.13 4.91
C GLU A 158 -6.19 7.50 6.11
N THR A 159 -6.87 7.37 7.24
CA THR A 159 -6.31 6.73 8.44
C THR A 159 -5.85 5.29 8.15
N CYS A 160 -6.60 4.53 7.33
CA CYS A 160 -6.18 3.18 6.91
C CYS A 160 -4.87 3.18 6.11
N ALA A 161 -4.64 4.21 5.27
CA ALA A 161 -3.38 4.32 4.52
C ALA A 161 -2.20 4.52 5.45
N SER A 162 -2.36 5.36 6.47
CA SER A 162 -1.37 5.60 7.50
C SER A 162 -1.09 4.34 8.35
N VAL A 163 -2.13 3.58 8.72
CA VAL A 163 -1.97 2.27 9.37
C VAL A 163 -1.23 1.29 8.48
N GLY A 164 -1.59 1.22 7.18
CA GLY A 164 -0.89 0.37 6.21
C GLY A 164 0.59 0.74 6.05
N HIS A 165 0.90 2.04 6.06
CA HIS A 165 2.28 2.52 6.06
C HIS A 165 3.06 2.05 7.30
N VAL A 166 2.48 2.11 8.48
CA VAL A 166 3.10 1.57 9.72
C VAL A 166 3.35 0.07 9.61
N LEU A 167 2.41 -0.71 9.08
CA LEU A 167 2.59 -2.15 8.87
C LEU A 167 3.73 -2.48 7.92
N TRP A 168 3.90 -1.70 6.85
CA TRP A 168 5.02 -1.85 5.92
C TRP A 168 6.34 -1.39 6.52
N ALA A 169 6.37 -0.21 7.16
CA ALA A 169 7.56 0.33 7.84
C ALA A 169 8.11 -0.64 8.89
N TYR A 170 7.23 -1.27 9.67
CA TYR A 170 7.64 -2.26 10.67
C TYR A 170 8.32 -3.47 10.04
N ARG A 171 7.83 -3.96 8.91
CA ARG A 171 8.46 -5.05 8.16
C ARG A 171 9.82 -4.67 7.59
N MET A 172 9.93 -3.45 7.05
CA MET A 172 11.22 -2.93 6.60
C MET A 172 12.22 -2.85 7.76
N PHE A 173 11.77 -2.42 8.94
CA PHE A 173 12.60 -2.41 10.15
C PHE A 173 13.04 -3.81 10.58
N GLN A 174 12.18 -4.82 10.45
CA GLN A 174 12.53 -6.22 10.75
C GLN A 174 13.57 -6.79 9.77
N LEU A 175 13.54 -6.34 8.50
CA LEU A 175 14.51 -6.74 7.47
C LEU A 175 15.87 -6.09 7.66
N ASP A 176 15.87 -4.80 8.03
CA ASP A 176 17.07 -3.98 8.19
C ASP A 176 16.80 -2.92 9.28
N PRO A 177 17.25 -3.12 10.53
CA PRO A 177 16.84 -2.30 11.68
C PRO A 177 17.50 -0.91 11.67
N LYS A 178 17.12 -0.07 10.70
CA LYS A 178 17.52 1.31 10.60
C LYS A 178 16.52 2.24 11.29
N ALA A 179 17.02 3.32 11.88
CA ALA A 179 16.21 4.34 12.57
C ALA A 179 15.14 4.94 11.65
N GLU A 180 15.43 5.13 10.36
CA GLU A 180 14.50 5.74 9.39
C GLU A 180 13.13 5.05 9.32
N TYR A 181 13.10 3.72 9.45
CA TYR A 181 11.84 2.97 9.44
C TYR A 181 11.05 3.19 10.73
N PHE A 182 11.75 3.21 11.87
CA PHE A 182 11.10 3.42 13.16
C PHE A 182 10.66 4.87 13.35
N ASP A 183 11.42 5.84 12.85
CA ASP A 183 11.04 7.26 12.82
C ASP A 183 9.75 7.48 11.99
N ALA A 184 9.60 6.74 10.89
CA ALA A 184 8.38 6.76 10.09
C ALA A 184 7.17 6.21 10.85
N ILE A 185 7.35 5.10 11.58
CA ILE A 185 6.33 4.52 12.47
C ILE A 185 5.93 5.51 13.56
N GLU A 186 6.90 6.04 14.29
CA GLU A 186 6.67 6.97 15.39
C GLU A 186 5.91 8.22 14.90
N ARG A 187 6.36 8.81 13.79
CA ARG A 187 5.71 9.97 13.17
C ARG A 187 4.26 9.69 12.81
N ALA A 188 3.97 8.58 12.14
CA ALA A 188 2.61 8.22 11.76
C ALA A 188 1.73 7.92 12.98
N MET A 189 2.24 7.17 13.94
CA MET A 189 1.48 6.76 15.13
C MET A 189 1.17 7.94 16.04
N LEU A 190 2.16 8.79 16.34
CA LEU A 190 2.01 9.89 17.30
C LEU A 190 1.34 11.14 16.71
N ASN A 191 1.23 11.24 15.39
CA ASN A 191 0.57 12.39 14.74
C ASN A 191 -0.72 11.96 14.03
N VAL A 192 -0.65 11.50 12.76
CA VAL A 192 -1.87 11.29 11.96
C VAL A 192 -2.80 10.25 12.59
N ASN A 193 -2.30 9.12 13.09
CA ASN A 193 -3.15 8.07 13.66
C ASN A 193 -3.73 8.50 15.02
N LEU A 194 -2.93 9.08 15.88
CA LEU A 194 -3.42 9.55 17.18
C LEU A 194 -4.38 10.75 17.04
N ALA A 195 -4.07 11.69 16.13
CA ALA A 195 -4.94 12.82 15.84
C ALA A 195 -6.26 12.43 15.17
N ALA A 196 -6.30 11.28 14.52
CA ALA A 196 -7.53 10.75 13.92
C ALA A 196 -8.54 10.24 14.96
N VAL A 197 -8.12 9.99 16.19
CA VAL A 197 -9.00 9.49 17.27
C VAL A 197 -9.50 10.64 18.13
N SER A 198 -10.81 10.65 18.44
CA SER A 198 -11.40 11.65 19.34
C SER A 198 -10.85 11.51 20.75
N LEU A 199 -10.88 12.61 21.52
CA LEU A 199 -10.35 12.63 22.90
C LEU A 199 -11.01 11.61 23.83
N ASP A 200 -12.27 11.25 23.56
CA ASP A 200 -13.01 10.22 24.31
C ASP A 200 -12.74 8.79 23.80
N GLY A 201 -11.99 8.64 22.73
CA GLY A 201 -11.63 7.35 22.13
C GLY A 201 -12.77 6.61 21.39
N HIS A 202 -13.94 7.26 21.22
CA HIS A 202 -15.14 6.61 20.65
C HIS A 202 -15.39 6.93 19.17
N LYS A 203 -14.66 7.89 18.59
CA LYS A 203 -14.83 8.34 17.21
C LYS A 203 -13.47 8.48 16.55
N PHE A 204 -13.46 8.40 15.22
CA PHE A 204 -12.24 8.65 14.44
C PHE A 204 -12.56 9.39 13.15
N PHE A 205 -11.57 10.13 12.65
CA PHE A 205 -11.59 10.69 11.32
C PHE A 205 -11.11 9.64 10.32
N TYR A 206 -11.84 9.51 9.23
CA TYR A 206 -11.42 8.67 8.11
C TYR A 206 -10.39 9.42 7.24
N GLU A 207 -10.66 10.70 6.98
CA GLU A 207 -9.82 11.62 6.23
C GLU A 207 -9.13 12.62 7.16
N ASN A 208 -7.87 12.88 6.90
CA ASN A 208 -7.05 13.74 7.76
C ASN A 208 -6.47 14.93 6.97
N MET A 209 -7.33 15.87 6.57
CA MET A 209 -6.89 17.10 5.90
C MET A 209 -6.08 17.98 6.86
N LEU A 210 -5.06 18.67 6.33
CA LEU A 210 -4.17 19.51 7.16
C LEU A 210 -4.73 20.93 7.38
N ARG A 211 -5.71 21.34 6.58
CA ARG A 211 -6.35 22.65 6.70
C ARG A 211 -7.84 22.54 6.41
N ARG A 212 -8.65 22.92 7.38
CA ARG A 212 -10.10 23.05 7.22
C ARG A 212 -10.48 24.51 6.90
N PRO A 213 -10.99 24.84 5.71
CA PRO A 213 -11.57 26.14 5.43
C PRO A 213 -12.88 26.32 6.21
N LYS A 214 -13.14 27.55 6.71
CA LYS A 214 -14.34 27.86 7.51
C LYS A 214 -15.69 27.63 6.80
N LYS A 215 -15.70 27.46 5.47
CA LYS A 215 -16.90 27.36 4.63
C LYS A 215 -16.88 26.14 3.67
N LEU A 216 -16.14 25.11 3.97
CA LEU A 216 -16.31 23.85 3.23
C LEU A 216 -17.56 23.15 3.76
N GLU A 217 -18.63 23.19 2.96
CA GLU A 217 -19.93 22.58 3.27
C GLU A 217 -20.11 21.23 2.54
N TYR A 218 -19.07 20.63 2.01
CA TYR A 218 -19.17 19.31 1.40
C TYR A 218 -18.47 18.26 2.27
N GLU A 219 -19.15 17.19 2.42
CA GLU A 219 -18.59 15.97 3.00
C GLU A 219 -17.73 15.29 1.94
N LEU A 220 -16.44 15.16 2.22
CA LEU A 220 -15.59 14.21 1.52
C LEU A 220 -15.92 12.85 2.14
N ILE A 221 -16.75 12.11 1.48
CA ILE A 221 -17.18 10.76 1.92
C ILE A 221 -16.08 9.76 1.62
#